data_fcc57a95b49738a8fb6019d3b6e4989c
#
_entry.id   fcc57a95b49738a8fb6019d3b6e4989c
#
_cell.length_a   1.000
_cell.length_b   1.000
_cell.length_c   1.000
_cell.angle_alpha   90.00
_cell.angle_beta   90.00
_cell.angle_gamma   90.00
#
_symmetry.space_group_name_H-M   'P 1'
#
loop_
_entity.id
_entity.type
_entity.pdbx_description
1 polymer ?
#
loop_
_entity_poly.entity_id
_entity_poly.type
_entity_poly.pdbx_seq_one_letter_code
_entity_poly.pdbx_strand_id
1 'polypeptide(L)'
;NEKEVCLSMALKLGALIKERYPDIKIIYTRSTDVFVELAERANIANRNNADLFICIHANAGSTTAYGSETYVLGLHRTDAQQKVAERENASIALEDDKGAKYRSYDLTPDGIIALQFQLAVFHRQSILFAEMIQKEFKRIGRYDRGVKQAGFLVLYKTTMPSVLIETAFLPNPTEEKLIGTAEGQQKMALA
;
A
#
# COMPACT_ATOMS: atom_id res chain seq x y z
N ASN A 1 15.56 0.65 -7.77
CA ASN A 1 14.45 1.62 -7.80
C ASN A 1 13.26 1.11 -6.97
N GLU A 2 12.25 1.95 -6.74
CA GLU A 2 11.10 1.60 -5.88
C GLU A 2 10.39 0.31 -6.32
N LYS A 3 10.05 0.20 -7.61
CA LYS A 3 9.29 -0.96 -8.13
C LYS A 3 9.95 -2.31 -7.87
N GLU A 4 11.28 -2.36 -7.88
CA GLU A 4 12.07 -3.58 -7.63
C GLU A 4 12.11 -3.91 -6.14
N VAL A 5 12.34 -2.90 -5.31
CA VAL A 5 12.38 -3.03 -3.86
C VAL A 5 11.02 -3.50 -3.32
N CYS A 6 9.93 -2.86 -3.75
CA CYS A 6 8.57 -3.24 -3.37
C CYS A 6 8.21 -4.66 -3.81
N LEU A 7 8.57 -5.05 -5.05
CA LEU A 7 8.37 -6.42 -5.52
C LEU A 7 9.14 -7.43 -4.66
N SER A 8 10.41 -7.15 -4.38
CA SER A 8 11.24 -8.03 -3.56
C SER A 8 10.69 -8.19 -2.14
N MET A 9 10.25 -7.10 -1.50
CA MET A 9 9.63 -7.16 -0.17
C MET A 9 8.31 -7.94 -0.20
N ALA A 10 7.46 -7.74 -1.21
CA ALA A 10 6.20 -8.47 -1.35
C ALA A 10 6.42 -9.98 -1.50
N LEU A 11 7.39 -10.40 -2.31
CA LEU A 11 7.73 -11.81 -2.49
C LEU A 11 8.29 -12.43 -1.20
N LYS A 12 9.13 -11.69 -0.45
CA LYS A 12 9.66 -12.13 0.84
C LYS A 12 8.54 -12.27 1.89
N LEU A 13 7.66 -11.28 1.98
CA LEU A 13 6.50 -11.32 2.87
C LEU A 13 5.62 -12.54 2.59
N GLY A 14 5.26 -12.78 1.33
CA GLY A 14 4.46 -13.95 0.98
C GLY A 14 5.14 -15.28 1.25
N ALA A 15 6.47 -15.36 1.05
CA ALA A 15 7.24 -16.57 1.41
C ALA A 15 7.22 -16.84 2.93
N LEU A 16 7.40 -15.79 3.75
CA LEU A 16 7.34 -15.88 5.21
C LEU A 16 5.95 -16.28 5.73
N ILE A 17 4.90 -15.69 5.14
CA ILE A 17 3.51 -16.06 5.50
C ILE A 17 3.27 -17.52 5.16
N LYS A 18 3.66 -17.98 3.97
CA LYS A 18 3.45 -19.36 3.53
C LYS A 18 4.23 -20.37 4.36
N GLU A 19 5.45 -20.02 4.78
CA GLU A 19 6.25 -20.83 5.68
C GLU A 19 5.60 -20.99 7.06
N ARG A 20 5.11 -19.89 7.63
CA ARG A 20 4.52 -19.90 8.98
C ARG A 20 3.07 -20.35 9.01
N TYR A 21 2.32 -20.09 7.94
CA TYR A 21 0.89 -20.36 7.81
C TYR A 21 0.61 -21.01 6.45
N PRO A 22 0.88 -22.31 6.28
CA PRO A 22 0.79 -23.01 4.99
C PRO A 22 -0.61 -22.97 4.34
N ASP A 23 -1.65 -22.85 5.16
CA ASP A 23 -3.05 -22.82 4.72
C ASP A 23 -3.47 -21.45 4.16
N ILE A 24 -2.68 -20.40 4.37
CA ILE A 24 -2.97 -19.08 3.81
C ILE A 24 -2.60 -19.07 2.33
N LYS A 25 -3.60 -18.77 1.48
CA LYS A 25 -3.40 -18.56 0.05
C LYS A 25 -2.83 -17.17 -0.20
N ILE A 26 -1.64 -17.09 -0.79
CA ILE A 26 -1.02 -15.83 -1.21
C ILE A 26 -1.29 -15.60 -2.70
N ILE A 27 -1.78 -14.42 -3.02
CA ILE A 27 -2.06 -13.96 -4.38
C ILE A 27 -1.27 -12.68 -4.61
N TYR A 28 -0.39 -12.70 -5.59
CA TYR A 28 0.36 -11.51 -5.99
C TYR A 28 -0.35 -10.81 -7.15
N THR A 29 -0.47 -9.49 -7.11
CA THR A 29 -0.93 -8.70 -8.25
C THR A 29 0.12 -8.69 -9.37
N ARG A 30 1.39 -8.84 -9.01
CA ARG A 30 2.51 -9.14 -9.91
C ARG A 30 3.58 -9.93 -9.15
N SER A 31 4.27 -10.82 -9.83
CA SER A 31 5.41 -11.60 -9.30
C SER A 31 6.70 -11.38 -10.10
N THR A 32 6.63 -10.60 -11.16
CA THR A 32 7.73 -10.20 -12.04
C THR A 32 7.68 -8.70 -12.30
N ASP A 33 8.66 -8.16 -13.04
CA ASP A 33 8.68 -6.73 -13.40
C ASP A 33 7.73 -6.44 -14.58
N VAL A 34 6.44 -6.49 -14.28
CA VAL A 34 5.37 -6.11 -15.22
C VAL A 34 4.54 -4.97 -14.65
N PHE A 35 4.01 -4.14 -15.52
CA PHE A 35 3.06 -3.11 -15.12
C PHE A 35 1.67 -3.73 -14.96
N VAL A 36 0.99 -3.41 -13.85
CA VAL A 36 -0.40 -3.77 -13.60
C VAL A 36 -1.13 -2.50 -13.17
N GLU A 37 -2.18 -2.15 -13.89
CA GLU A 37 -3.01 -0.98 -13.61
C GLU A 37 -3.57 -0.99 -12.19
N LEU A 38 -3.79 0.19 -11.60
CA LEU A 38 -4.24 0.29 -10.20
C LEU A 38 -5.58 -0.41 -9.96
N ALA A 39 -6.56 -0.19 -10.85
CA ALA A 39 -7.86 -0.84 -10.74
C ALA A 39 -7.76 -2.38 -10.88
N GLU A 40 -6.85 -2.87 -11.74
CA GLU A 40 -6.69 -4.31 -11.94
C GLU A 40 -6.11 -5.00 -10.70
N ARG A 41 -5.27 -4.31 -9.91
CA ARG A 41 -4.78 -4.85 -8.63
C ARG A 41 -5.94 -5.15 -7.66
N ALA A 42 -6.87 -4.21 -7.51
CA ALA A 42 -8.08 -4.43 -6.71
C ALA A 42 -8.97 -5.53 -7.30
N ASN A 43 -9.14 -5.55 -8.63
CA ASN A 43 -9.91 -6.58 -9.32
C ASN A 43 -9.33 -7.99 -9.12
N ILE A 44 -8.01 -8.15 -9.13
CA ILE A 44 -7.35 -9.44 -8.82
C ILE A 44 -7.72 -9.90 -7.42
N ALA A 45 -7.64 -9.03 -6.42
CA ALA A 45 -8.01 -9.36 -5.04
C ALA A 45 -9.51 -9.74 -4.94
N ASN A 46 -10.39 -8.92 -5.53
CA ASN A 46 -11.84 -9.14 -5.48
C ASN A 46 -12.26 -10.46 -6.15
N ARG A 47 -11.72 -10.78 -7.36
CA ARG A 47 -12.03 -12.03 -8.08
C ARG A 47 -11.57 -13.27 -7.33
N ASN A 48 -10.57 -13.14 -6.50
CA ASN A 48 -10.06 -14.25 -5.68
C ASN A 48 -10.68 -14.31 -4.30
N ASN A 49 -11.67 -13.43 -3.98
CA ASN A 49 -12.29 -13.32 -2.65
C ASN A 49 -11.23 -13.20 -1.55
N ALA A 50 -10.25 -12.33 -1.76
CA ALA A 50 -9.19 -12.13 -0.79
C ALA A 50 -9.75 -11.53 0.52
N ASP A 51 -9.25 -12.00 1.66
CA ASP A 51 -9.65 -11.53 2.99
C ASP A 51 -8.91 -10.26 3.39
N LEU A 52 -7.77 -9.96 2.73
CA LEU A 52 -6.91 -8.83 3.04
C LEU A 52 -6.16 -8.38 1.79
N PHE A 53 -6.02 -7.07 1.59
CA PHE A 53 -5.22 -6.48 0.53
C PHE A 53 -4.08 -5.64 1.12
N ILE A 54 -2.84 -5.96 0.73
CA ILE A 54 -1.63 -5.27 1.18
C ILE A 54 -0.92 -4.68 -0.03
N CYS A 55 -0.76 -3.35 -0.04
CA CYS A 55 0.04 -2.63 -1.02
C CYS A 55 1.34 -2.17 -0.36
N ILE A 56 2.49 -2.51 -0.95
CA ILE A 56 3.83 -2.19 -0.41
C ILE A 56 4.48 -1.14 -1.29
N HIS A 57 4.90 -0.04 -0.66
CA HIS A 57 5.56 1.11 -1.26
C HIS A 57 6.82 1.53 -0.49
N ALA A 58 7.60 2.41 -1.10
CA ALA A 58 8.70 3.11 -0.46
C ALA A 58 8.60 4.61 -0.80
N ASN A 59 8.29 5.40 0.20
CA ASN A 59 7.91 6.80 0.09
C ASN A 59 8.99 7.68 -0.58
N ALA A 60 8.54 8.70 -1.27
CA ALA A 60 9.38 9.80 -1.72
C ALA A 60 9.08 11.03 -0.85
N GLY A 61 10.02 11.47 -0.06
CA GLY A 61 9.89 12.64 0.81
C GLY A 61 11.14 13.49 0.74
N SER A 62 11.42 14.25 1.80
CA SER A 62 12.69 14.94 1.92
C SER A 62 13.84 13.94 2.19
N THR A 63 15.06 14.33 1.91
CA THR A 63 16.27 13.54 2.20
C THR A 63 16.50 13.29 3.69
N THR A 64 15.80 14.00 4.55
CA THR A 64 15.85 13.85 6.01
C THR A 64 14.68 13.05 6.57
N ALA A 65 13.65 12.74 5.76
CA ALA A 65 12.52 11.92 6.21
C ALA A 65 12.95 10.46 6.38
N TYR A 66 12.45 9.79 7.44
CA TYR A 66 12.76 8.40 7.74
C TYR A 66 11.62 7.74 8.50
N GLY A 67 11.63 6.41 8.58
CA GLY A 67 10.64 5.61 9.29
C GLY A 67 9.63 4.93 8.38
N SER A 68 8.55 4.44 8.96
CA SER A 68 7.45 3.80 8.24
C SER A 68 6.11 4.44 8.58
N GLU A 69 5.19 4.41 7.65
CA GLU A 69 3.82 4.87 7.82
C GLU A 69 2.87 3.94 7.07
N THR A 70 1.68 3.73 7.60
CA THR A 70 0.67 2.90 6.95
C THR A 70 -0.59 3.70 6.69
N TYR A 71 -1.07 3.62 5.46
CA TYR A 71 -2.25 4.32 5.00
C TYR A 71 -3.44 3.37 4.86
N VAL A 72 -4.62 3.89 5.18
CA VAL A 72 -5.91 3.32 4.81
C VAL A 72 -6.64 4.26 3.85
N LEU A 73 -7.60 3.73 3.10
CA LEU A 73 -8.45 4.56 2.26
C LEU A 73 -9.27 5.52 3.12
N GLY A 74 -9.35 6.78 2.70
CA GLY A 74 -10.16 7.79 3.35
C GLY A 74 -9.86 9.19 2.85
N LEU A 75 -10.59 10.18 3.37
CA LEU A 75 -10.29 11.58 3.08
C LEU A 75 -8.97 11.96 3.76
N HIS A 76 -8.09 12.59 3.01
CA HIS A 76 -6.83 13.10 3.58
C HIS A 76 -7.13 14.20 4.62
N ARG A 77 -6.35 14.23 5.68
CA ARG A 77 -6.49 15.20 6.79
C ARG A 77 -5.45 16.31 6.73
N THR A 78 -4.41 16.15 5.90
CA THR A 78 -3.32 17.13 5.72
C THR A 78 -2.86 17.17 4.28
N ASP A 79 -2.29 18.30 3.85
CA ASP A 79 -1.68 18.46 2.53
C ASP A 79 -0.57 17.44 2.27
N ALA A 80 0.16 17.04 3.31
CA ALA A 80 1.19 16.03 3.18
C ALA A 80 0.61 14.66 2.78
N GLN A 81 -0.51 14.25 3.37
CA GLN A 81 -1.21 13.01 3.01
C GLN A 81 -1.78 13.08 1.58
N GLN A 82 -2.33 14.23 1.20
CA GLN A 82 -2.81 14.47 -0.16
C GLN A 82 -1.68 14.29 -1.18
N LYS A 83 -0.53 14.94 -0.96
CA LYS A 83 0.62 14.84 -1.85
C LYS A 83 1.15 13.42 -2.03
N VAL A 84 1.11 12.59 -0.99
CA VAL A 84 1.47 11.16 -1.10
C VAL A 84 0.48 10.45 -2.02
N ALA A 85 -0.83 10.60 -1.79
CA ALA A 85 -1.84 9.97 -2.64
C ALA A 85 -1.79 10.46 -4.10
N GLU A 86 -1.60 11.76 -4.34
CA GLU A 86 -1.44 12.32 -5.69
C GLU A 86 -0.25 11.70 -6.43
N ARG A 87 0.88 11.53 -5.75
CA ARG A 87 2.06 10.92 -6.34
C ARG A 87 1.83 9.46 -6.69
N GLU A 88 1.27 8.66 -5.78
CA GLU A 88 1.01 7.25 -6.03
C GLU A 88 -0.07 7.06 -7.11
N ASN A 89 -1.09 7.89 -7.11
CA ASN A 89 -2.12 7.90 -8.14
C ASN A 89 -1.61 8.38 -9.52
N ALA A 90 -0.50 9.12 -9.57
CA ALA A 90 0.07 9.61 -10.84
C ALA A 90 0.46 8.47 -11.82
N SER A 91 0.64 7.24 -11.31
CA SER A 91 0.88 6.05 -12.14
C SER A 91 -0.25 5.74 -13.13
N ILE A 92 -1.46 6.28 -12.95
CA ILE A 92 -2.56 6.19 -13.93
C ILE A 92 -2.20 6.79 -15.30
N ALA A 93 -1.24 7.72 -15.34
CA ALA A 93 -0.77 8.29 -16.60
C ALA A 93 -0.04 7.27 -17.48
N LEU A 94 0.39 6.14 -16.93
CA LEU A 94 1.02 5.01 -17.62
C LEU A 94 0.02 3.97 -18.12
N GLU A 95 -1.26 4.10 -17.75
CA GLU A 95 -2.33 3.20 -18.19
C GLU A 95 -2.81 3.56 -19.60
N ASP A 96 -3.34 2.57 -20.35
CA ASP A 96 -3.72 2.73 -21.74
C ASP A 96 -4.76 3.85 -21.97
N ASP A 97 -5.71 3.98 -21.04
CA ASP A 97 -6.76 5.02 -21.08
C ASP A 97 -6.35 6.32 -20.37
N LYS A 98 -5.08 6.43 -19.89
CA LYS A 98 -4.55 7.57 -19.17
C LYS A 98 -5.43 7.99 -17.99
N GLY A 99 -6.01 7.03 -17.31
CA GLY A 99 -6.84 7.26 -16.14
C GLY A 99 -8.31 7.64 -16.44
N ALA A 100 -8.78 7.52 -17.68
CA ALA A 100 -10.16 7.88 -18.03
C ALA A 100 -11.20 7.09 -17.21
N LYS A 101 -10.91 5.84 -16.86
CA LYS A 101 -11.77 4.99 -16.02
C LYS A 101 -11.89 5.46 -14.56
N TYR A 102 -11.00 6.34 -14.09
CA TYR A 102 -11.03 6.87 -12.73
C TYR A 102 -11.82 8.19 -12.62
N ARG A 103 -12.31 8.74 -13.72
CA ARG A 103 -13.12 9.97 -13.69
C ARG A 103 -14.40 9.81 -12.87
N SER A 104 -14.93 8.59 -12.75
CA SER A 104 -16.08 8.27 -11.90
C SER A 104 -15.73 8.13 -10.42
N TYR A 105 -14.45 8.15 -10.06
CA TYR A 105 -13.98 8.16 -8.66
C TYR A 105 -13.86 9.58 -8.11
N ASP A 106 -13.94 10.58 -8.98
CA ASP A 106 -14.13 11.96 -8.55
C ASP A 106 -15.46 12.08 -7.84
N LEU A 107 -15.60 13.11 -7.01
CA LEU A 107 -16.70 13.48 -6.11
C LEU A 107 -18.11 13.53 -6.77
N THR A 108 -18.40 12.61 -7.69
CA THR A 108 -19.75 12.36 -8.16
C THR A 108 -20.58 11.77 -7.03
N PRO A 109 -21.89 12.00 -6.97
CA PRO A 109 -22.76 11.41 -5.95
C PRO A 109 -22.59 9.89 -5.83
N ASP A 110 -22.46 9.17 -6.94
CA ASP A 110 -22.28 7.73 -6.97
C ASP A 110 -20.90 7.29 -6.44
N GLY A 111 -19.85 8.03 -6.77
CA GLY A 111 -18.50 7.79 -6.25
C GLY A 111 -18.41 8.03 -4.74
N ILE A 112 -19.09 9.06 -4.24
CA ILE A 112 -19.16 9.35 -2.79
C ILE A 112 -19.92 8.23 -2.06
N ILE A 113 -21.03 7.75 -2.60
CA ILE A 113 -21.81 6.65 -2.01
C ILE A 113 -20.99 5.37 -1.96
N ALA A 114 -20.31 5.02 -3.05
CA ALA A 114 -19.44 3.83 -3.09
C ALA A 114 -18.29 3.92 -2.07
N LEU A 115 -17.64 5.07 -1.98
CA LEU A 115 -16.58 5.32 -0.98
C LEU A 115 -17.11 5.22 0.45
N GLN A 116 -18.27 5.84 0.72
CA GLN A 116 -18.90 5.78 2.06
C GLN A 116 -19.26 4.35 2.45
N PHE A 117 -19.79 3.55 1.52
CA PHE A 117 -20.13 2.16 1.77
C PHE A 117 -18.86 1.35 2.11
N GLN A 118 -17.80 1.48 1.32
CA GLN A 118 -16.52 0.80 1.58
C GLN A 118 -15.93 1.21 2.93
N LEU A 119 -15.95 2.50 3.26
CA LEU A 119 -15.50 3.03 4.55
C LEU A 119 -16.35 2.47 5.69
N ALA A 120 -17.66 2.36 5.54
CA ALA A 120 -18.54 1.81 6.58
C ALA A 120 -18.25 0.35 6.89
N VAL A 121 -17.90 -0.46 5.89
CA VAL A 121 -17.73 -1.93 6.05
C VAL A 121 -16.32 -2.31 6.48
N PHE A 122 -15.27 -1.79 5.81
CA PHE A 122 -13.90 -2.29 5.95
C PHE A 122 -12.93 -1.34 6.65
N HIS A 123 -13.30 -0.07 6.82
CA HIS A 123 -12.36 0.94 7.31
C HIS A 123 -11.81 0.64 8.71
N ARG A 124 -12.69 0.20 9.63
CA ARG A 124 -12.27 -0.14 11.00
C ARG A 124 -11.25 -1.28 11.03
N GLN A 125 -11.48 -2.32 10.24
CA GLN A 125 -10.54 -3.45 10.16
C GLN A 125 -9.24 -3.06 9.48
N SER A 126 -9.30 -2.21 8.45
CA SER A 126 -8.11 -1.65 7.81
C SER A 126 -7.26 -0.83 8.79
N ILE A 127 -7.89 0.01 9.64
CA ILE A 127 -7.19 0.77 10.68
C ILE A 127 -6.53 -0.16 11.69
N LEU A 128 -7.27 -1.13 12.24
CA LEU A 128 -6.73 -2.09 13.21
C LEU A 128 -5.52 -2.84 12.62
N PHE A 129 -5.61 -3.26 11.37
CA PHE A 129 -4.51 -3.93 10.71
C PHE A 129 -3.31 -2.99 10.50
N ALA A 130 -3.55 -1.75 10.07
CA ALA A 130 -2.50 -0.74 9.91
C ALA A 130 -1.79 -0.42 11.24
N GLU A 131 -2.52 -0.37 12.36
CA GLU A 131 -1.96 -0.18 13.71
C GLU A 131 -1.07 -1.36 14.12
N MET A 132 -1.50 -2.59 13.81
CA MET A 132 -0.69 -3.79 14.06
C MET A 132 0.63 -3.75 13.27
N ILE A 133 0.58 -3.38 11.99
CA ILE A 133 1.77 -3.22 11.14
C ILE A 133 2.70 -2.16 11.75
N GLN A 134 2.20 -0.99 12.11
CA GLN A 134 3.04 0.07 12.68
C GLN A 134 3.67 -0.35 14.02
N LYS A 135 2.95 -1.10 14.86
CA LYS A 135 3.47 -1.67 16.09
C LYS A 135 4.65 -2.62 15.82
N GLU A 136 4.55 -3.47 14.79
CA GLU A 136 5.62 -4.39 14.43
C GLU A 136 6.82 -3.66 13.81
N PHE A 137 6.62 -2.66 12.97
CA PHE A 137 7.70 -1.79 12.50
C PHE A 137 8.42 -1.11 13.66
N LYS A 138 7.70 -0.60 14.65
CA LYS A 138 8.30 -0.04 15.86
C LYS A 138 9.11 -1.09 16.63
N ARG A 139 8.61 -2.32 16.74
CA ARG A 139 9.30 -3.44 17.42
C ARG A 139 10.64 -3.78 16.78
N ILE A 140 10.74 -3.67 15.46
CA ILE A 140 12.01 -3.89 14.73
C ILE A 140 12.91 -2.64 14.69
N GLY A 141 12.56 -1.58 15.44
CA GLY A 141 13.36 -0.36 15.56
C GLY A 141 13.12 0.69 14.47
N ARG A 142 12.00 0.60 13.70
CA ARG A 142 11.62 1.66 12.78
C ARG A 142 11.00 2.84 13.53
N TYR A 143 11.24 4.04 13.03
CA TYR A 143 10.50 5.21 13.51
C TYR A 143 9.04 5.10 13.04
N ASP A 144 8.14 5.06 14.00
CA ASP A 144 6.70 4.95 13.77
C ASP A 144 6.12 6.33 13.43
N ARG A 145 5.65 6.48 12.18
CA ARG A 145 5.00 7.70 11.69
C ARG A 145 3.47 7.60 11.77
N GLY A 146 2.98 6.49 12.30
CA GLY A 146 1.58 6.24 12.58
C GLY A 146 0.73 5.79 11.37
N VAL A 147 -0.54 5.59 11.68
CA VAL A 147 -1.58 5.28 10.69
C VAL A 147 -2.16 6.57 10.16
N LYS A 148 -2.33 6.63 8.85
CA LYS A 148 -2.83 7.81 8.13
C LYS A 148 -3.94 7.39 7.17
N GLN A 149 -4.60 8.37 6.54
CA GLN A 149 -5.59 8.10 5.51
C GLN A 149 -5.43 9.05 4.33
N ALA A 150 -5.69 8.54 3.13
CA ALA A 150 -5.73 9.34 1.92
C ALA A 150 -6.48 8.63 0.78
N GLY A 151 -6.74 9.33 -0.31
CA GLY A 151 -7.52 8.85 -1.45
C GLY A 151 -6.68 8.03 -2.45
N PHE A 152 -6.19 6.87 -2.04
CA PHE A 152 -5.45 5.97 -2.92
C PHE A 152 -6.36 5.19 -3.85
N LEU A 153 -6.19 5.37 -5.16
CA LEU A 153 -6.99 4.67 -6.18
C LEU A 153 -6.82 3.14 -6.13
N VAL A 154 -5.64 2.67 -5.78
CA VAL A 154 -5.36 1.23 -5.64
C VAL A 154 -6.20 0.57 -4.52
N LEU A 155 -6.63 1.33 -3.52
CA LEU A 155 -7.47 0.83 -2.42
C LEU A 155 -8.96 1.06 -2.66
N TYR A 156 -9.33 1.90 -3.63
CA TYR A 156 -10.71 2.40 -3.79
C TYR A 156 -11.73 1.31 -4.12
N LYS A 157 -11.35 0.31 -4.92
CA LYS A 157 -12.26 -0.78 -5.34
C LYS A 157 -12.09 -2.08 -4.58
N THR A 158 -11.26 -2.11 -3.56
CA THR A 158 -11.08 -3.33 -2.77
C THR A 158 -12.34 -3.64 -1.96
N THR A 159 -12.77 -4.90 -1.94
CA THR A 159 -13.95 -5.36 -1.18
C THR A 159 -13.54 -6.16 0.07
N MET A 160 -12.42 -5.79 0.67
CA MET A 160 -11.86 -6.35 1.88
C MET A 160 -11.07 -5.27 2.64
N PRO A 161 -10.67 -5.51 3.91
CA PRO A 161 -9.71 -4.65 4.60
C PRO A 161 -8.45 -4.46 3.76
N SER A 162 -8.00 -3.20 3.62
CA SER A 162 -6.92 -2.86 2.71
C SER A 162 -6.01 -1.77 3.27
N VAL A 163 -4.70 -1.91 3.05
CA VAL A 163 -3.68 -0.97 3.51
C VAL A 163 -2.63 -0.71 2.42
N LEU A 164 -2.04 0.50 2.47
CA LEU A 164 -0.83 0.84 1.73
C LEU A 164 0.26 1.17 2.74
N ILE A 165 1.37 0.45 2.64
CA ILE A 165 2.49 0.53 3.58
C ILE A 165 3.64 1.27 2.90
N GLU A 166 4.03 2.40 3.46
CA GLU A 166 5.25 3.12 3.13
C GLU A 166 6.36 2.62 4.07
N THR A 167 7.18 1.73 3.58
CA THR A 167 8.16 1.00 4.38
C THR A 167 9.38 1.83 4.78
N ALA A 168 9.76 2.81 3.94
CA ALA A 168 10.93 3.66 4.08
C ALA A 168 10.83 4.90 3.18
N PHE A 169 11.80 5.80 3.25
CA PHE A 169 11.90 6.99 2.40
C PHE A 169 13.11 6.88 1.46
N LEU A 170 12.87 6.60 0.18
CA LEU A 170 13.92 6.41 -0.83
C LEU A 170 14.91 7.57 -0.97
N PRO A 171 14.50 8.86 -0.88
CA PRO A 171 15.45 9.96 -0.98
C PRO A 171 16.43 10.09 0.20
N ASN A 172 16.15 9.40 1.33
CA ASN A 172 17.05 9.37 2.47
C ASN A 172 18.12 8.28 2.27
N PRO A 173 19.43 8.62 2.22
CA PRO A 173 20.50 7.65 1.91
C PRO A 173 20.57 6.47 2.92
N THR A 174 20.23 6.70 4.18
CA THR A 174 20.22 5.64 5.20
C THR A 174 19.06 4.68 4.98
N GLU A 175 17.88 5.21 4.65
CA GLU A 175 16.69 4.44 4.33
C GLU A 175 16.85 3.65 3.02
N GLU A 176 17.38 4.32 1.98
CA GLU A 176 17.68 3.68 0.69
C GLU A 176 18.65 2.51 0.87
N LYS A 177 19.73 2.71 1.63
CA LYS A 177 20.69 1.65 1.94
C LYS A 177 20.02 0.48 2.69
N LEU A 178 19.12 0.78 3.64
CA LEU A 178 18.41 -0.25 4.40
C LEU A 178 17.56 -1.13 3.49
N ILE A 179 16.64 -0.52 2.72
CA ILE A 179 15.73 -1.29 1.86
C ILE A 179 16.35 -1.73 0.53
N GLY A 180 17.52 -1.22 0.19
CA GLY A 180 18.31 -1.67 -0.96
C GLY A 180 19.01 -3.02 -0.76
N THR A 181 19.11 -3.51 0.48
CA THR A 181 19.75 -4.79 0.80
C THR A 181 18.73 -5.91 0.98
N ALA A 182 19.14 -7.14 0.64
CA ALA A 182 18.29 -8.33 0.86
C ALA A 182 17.93 -8.52 2.34
N GLU A 183 18.87 -8.24 3.25
CA GLU A 183 18.68 -8.32 4.70
C GLU A 183 17.68 -7.26 5.20
N GLY A 184 17.82 -6.02 4.75
CA GLY A 184 16.89 -4.94 5.12
C GLY A 184 15.47 -5.21 4.62
N GLN A 185 15.32 -5.69 3.39
CA GLN A 185 14.03 -6.10 2.83
C GLN A 185 13.42 -7.27 3.62
N GLN A 186 14.23 -8.26 4.01
CA GLN A 186 13.78 -9.38 4.85
C GLN A 186 13.31 -8.89 6.21
N LYS A 187 14.05 -7.95 6.82
CA LYS A 187 13.67 -7.32 8.08
C LYS A 187 12.33 -6.57 7.97
N MET A 188 12.10 -5.84 6.87
CA MET A 188 10.81 -5.18 6.61
C MET A 188 9.67 -6.18 6.43
N ALA A 189 9.91 -7.28 5.70
CA ALA A 189 8.92 -8.32 5.46
C ALA A 189 8.56 -9.13 6.71
N LEU A 190 9.42 -9.17 7.73
CA LEU A 190 9.17 -9.83 9.02
C LEU A 190 8.34 -9.01 9.99
N ALA A 191 8.23 -7.70 9.78
CA ALA A 191 7.38 -6.82 10.57
C ALA A 191 5.92 -6.92 10.17
#